data_efbd1add4104c7db10279f85eab0d7d3
#
_entry.id   efbd1add4104c7db10279f85eab0d7d3
#
_cell.length_a   1.000
_cell.length_b   1.000
_cell.length_c   1.000
_cell.angle_alpha   90.00
_cell.angle_beta   90.00
_cell.angle_gamma   90.00
#
_symmetry.space_group_name_H-M   'P 1'
#
loop_
_entity.id
_entity.type
_entity.pdbx_description
1 polymer ?
#
loop_
_entity_poly.entity_id
_entity_poly.type
_entity_poly.pdbx_seq_one_letter_code
_entity_poly.pdbx_strand_id
1 'polypeptide(L)'
;MRQIAWVFDLNKCIGCQTCSVACKVLWTDEEGTDHMWWMTVNTMPGRGTPRDWEQMGGGYRDGRLQLGHLPTEEEFGGGWDYNWDEMLRGGKGRQAQFTKVKGSPSWGPNWDEDEGGGQWPNAYFFYLPRLCNHCTRPACLEACPHGAIFKREEDGLVLRDEDLCHGEQMCARACPYKKIYFNKVRGISQHCIGCFPRLEQGVAPACVRQCPGRAVWVGFLDDQE
;
A
#
# COMPACT_ATOMS: atom_id res chain seq x y z
N MET A 1 -25.74 -0.30 -1.60
CA MET A 1 -24.43 -0.29 -0.88
C MET A 1 -23.67 0.92 -1.36
N ARG A 2 -23.38 1.86 -0.48
CA ARG A 2 -22.53 3.02 -0.78
C ARG A 2 -21.08 2.52 -0.99
N GLN A 3 -20.33 3.19 -1.82
CA GLN A 3 -18.93 2.84 -2.08
C GLN A 3 -18.06 4.05 -1.86
N ILE A 4 -17.21 3.97 -0.84
CA ILE A 4 -16.16 4.97 -0.63
C ILE A 4 -15.07 4.80 -1.70
N ALA A 5 -14.51 5.90 -2.15
CA ALA A 5 -13.47 5.93 -3.16
C ALA A 5 -12.38 6.94 -2.82
N TRP A 6 -11.18 6.68 -3.33
CA TRP A 6 -10.07 7.61 -3.33
C TRP A 6 -9.84 8.13 -4.75
N VAL A 7 -9.71 9.43 -4.86
CA VAL A 7 -9.36 10.10 -6.11
C VAL A 7 -7.94 10.64 -5.99
N PHE A 8 -7.12 10.34 -6.97
CA PHE A 8 -5.74 10.82 -7.05
C PHE A 8 -5.61 11.75 -8.26
N ASP A 9 -5.35 13.02 -8.00
CA ASP A 9 -5.01 13.98 -9.05
C ASP A 9 -3.53 13.80 -9.41
N LEU A 10 -3.27 13.07 -10.49
CA LEU A 10 -1.91 12.76 -10.91
C LEU A 10 -1.13 13.99 -11.40
N ASN A 11 -1.84 15.06 -11.79
CA ASN A 11 -1.18 16.31 -12.18
C ASN A 11 -0.64 17.10 -10.97
N LYS A 12 -1.16 16.82 -9.77
CA LYS A 12 -0.70 17.44 -8.52
C LYS A 12 0.25 16.57 -7.72
N CYS A 13 0.31 15.28 -8.01
CA CYS A 13 1.18 14.37 -7.29
C CYS A 13 2.64 14.64 -7.64
N ILE A 14 3.46 14.93 -6.63
CA ILE A 14 4.89 15.22 -6.78
C ILE A 14 5.79 14.05 -6.32
N GLY A 15 5.21 12.88 -6.06
CA GLY A 15 5.98 11.70 -5.65
C GLY A 15 6.63 11.78 -4.26
N CYS A 16 6.23 12.71 -3.40
CA CYS A 16 6.92 13.01 -2.14
C CYS A 16 6.82 11.93 -1.06
N GLN A 17 6.10 10.84 -1.29
CA GLN A 17 5.92 9.70 -0.39
C GLN A 17 5.33 10.02 1.01
N THR A 18 4.93 11.26 1.29
CA THR A 18 4.36 11.63 2.60
C THR A 18 3.13 10.79 2.94
N CYS A 19 2.28 10.47 1.96
CA CYS A 19 1.12 9.61 2.15
C CYS A 19 1.52 8.16 2.48
N SER A 20 2.60 7.66 1.90
CA SER A 20 3.16 6.32 2.16
C SER A 20 3.68 6.23 3.58
N VAL A 21 4.50 7.19 4.00
CA VAL A 21 5.07 7.24 5.36
C VAL A 21 3.98 7.44 6.41
N ALA A 22 3.02 8.34 6.17
CA ALA A 22 1.91 8.56 7.09
C ALA A 22 1.06 7.30 7.32
N CYS A 23 0.84 6.52 6.27
CA CYS A 23 0.15 5.23 6.36
C CYS A 23 1.00 4.20 7.10
N LYS A 24 2.30 4.15 6.78
CA LYS A 24 3.27 3.22 7.38
C LYS A 24 3.33 3.37 8.89
N VAL A 25 3.57 4.59 9.37
CA VAL A 25 3.71 4.91 10.79
C VAL A 25 2.41 4.67 11.57
N LEU A 26 1.25 4.83 10.92
CA LEU A 26 -0.03 4.70 11.62
C LEU A 26 -0.54 3.26 11.72
N TRP A 27 -0.25 2.43 10.70
CA TRP A 27 -0.94 1.15 10.54
C TRP A 27 -0.04 -0.07 10.40
N THR A 28 1.24 0.12 10.14
CA THR A 28 2.18 -0.98 9.90
C THR A 28 3.49 -0.77 10.67
N ASP A 29 3.37 -0.45 11.95
CA ASP A 29 4.47 -0.24 12.90
C ASP A 29 4.64 -1.40 13.89
N GLU A 30 3.87 -2.48 13.73
CA GLU A 30 3.98 -3.69 14.55
C GLU A 30 5.02 -4.69 13.98
N GLU A 31 5.42 -5.65 14.79
CA GLU A 31 6.36 -6.70 14.40
C GLU A 31 5.85 -7.51 13.20
N GLY A 32 6.74 -7.77 12.24
CA GLY A 32 6.42 -8.50 11.01
C GLY A 32 5.77 -7.66 9.92
N THR A 33 5.68 -6.34 10.09
CA THR A 33 5.10 -5.43 9.09
C THR A 33 6.12 -4.55 8.38
N ASP A 34 7.42 -4.74 8.63
CA ASP A 34 8.50 -3.88 8.12
C ASP A 34 8.48 -3.71 6.59
N HIS A 35 8.16 -4.80 5.88
CA HIS A 35 8.05 -4.83 4.42
C HIS A 35 6.69 -4.37 3.89
N MET A 36 5.71 -4.08 4.76
CA MET A 36 4.36 -3.75 4.36
C MET A 36 4.19 -2.26 4.06
N TRP A 37 3.85 -1.95 2.83
CA TRP A 37 3.53 -0.60 2.39
C TRP A 37 2.12 -0.57 1.81
N TRP A 38 1.11 -0.36 2.67
CA TRP A 38 -0.28 -0.32 2.24
C TRP A 38 -0.56 0.82 1.26
N MET A 39 0.12 1.95 1.45
CA MET A 39 0.14 3.04 0.49
C MET A 39 1.54 3.15 -0.10
N THR A 40 1.63 3.20 -1.43
CA THR A 40 2.87 3.43 -2.17
C THR A 40 2.64 4.48 -3.24
N VAL A 41 3.67 5.20 -3.63
CA VAL A 41 3.65 6.05 -4.83
C VAL A 41 4.74 5.55 -5.76
N ASN A 42 4.35 5.04 -6.90
CA ASN A 42 5.28 4.52 -7.90
C ASN A 42 5.52 5.53 -9.00
N THR A 43 6.73 5.61 -9.51
CA THR A 43 7.03 6.33 -10.74
C THR A 43 6.66 5.46 -11.93
N MET A 44 5.91 6.02 -12.85
CA MET A 44 5.43 5.31 -14.04
C MET A 44 5.77 6.09 -15.32
N PRO A 45 6.12 5.41 -16.40
CA PRO A 45 6.44 3.99 -16.50
C PRO A 45 7.60 3.57 -15.60
N GLY A 46 7.49 2.41 -14.99
CA GLY A 46 8.47 1.86 -14.05
C GLY A 46 8.04 0.51 -13.51
N ARG A 47 8.90 -0.16 -12.77
CA ARG A 47 8.63 -1.51 -12.26
C ARG A 47 7.65 -1.52 -11.08
N GLY A 48 7.58 -0.44 -10.31
CA GLY A 48 6.66 -0.27 -9.19
C GLY A 48 6.98 -1.14 -7.97
N THR A 49 6.02 -1.17 -7.03
CA THR A 49 6.12 -1.93 -5.77
C THR A 49 4.84 -2.76 -5.57
N PRO A 50 4.92 -4.13 -5.54
CA PRO A 50 6.12 -4.92 -5.81
C PRO A 50 6.62 -4.74 -7.23
N ARG A 51 7.89 -5.08 -7.47
CA ARG A 51 8.52 -4.98 -8.80
C ARG A 51 7.74 -5.79 -9.81
N ASP A 52 7.43 -5.16 -10.95
CA ASP A 52 6.72 -5.79 -12.08
C ASP A 52 5.29 -6.29 -11.72
N TRP A 53 4.64 -5.63 -10.77
CA TRP A 53 3.34 -6.04 -10.25
C TRP A 53 2.26 -6.21 -11.34
N GLU A 54 2.32 -5.46 -12.43
CA GLU A 54 1.37 -5.54 -13.55
C GLU A 54 1.44 -6.89 -14.27
N GLN A 55 2.58 -7.57 -14.20
CA GLN A 55 2.82 -8.86 -14.82
C GLN A 55 2.49 -10.05 -13.90
N MET A 56 2.24 -9.78 -12.61
CA MET A 56 2.05 -10.83 -11.61
C MET A 56 0.68 -11.51 -11.66
N GLY A 57 -0.24 -11.04 -12.51
CA GLY A 57 -1.56 -11.64 -12.69
C GLY A 57 -2.43 -11.58 -11.43
N GLY A 58 -3.47 -12.41 -11.41
CA GLY A 58 -4.56 -12.40 -10.43
C GLY A 58 -5.83 -11.76 -11.01
N GLY A 59 -6.86 -11.58 -10.19
CA GLY A 59 -8.13 -10.98 -10.60
C GLY A 59 -9.03 -11.94 -11.36
N TYR A 60 -9.71 -11.44 -12.38
CA TYR A 60 -10.66 -12.22 -13.18
C TYR A 60 -10.26 -12.22 -14.66
N ARG A 61 -10.37 -13.40 -15.30
CA ARG A 61 -10.31 -13.56 -16.75
C ARG A 61 -11.56 -14.31 -17.20
N ASP A 62 -12.31 -13.76 -18.15
CA ASP A 62 -13.56 -14.35 -18.64
C ASP A 62 -14.55 -14.67 -17.51
N GLY A 63 -14.65 -13.77 -16.54
CA GLY A 63 -15.53 -13.91 -15.37
C GLY A 63 -15.05 -14.91 -14.30
N ARG A 64 -13.96 -15.63 -14.53
CA ARG A 64 -13.40 -16.65 -13.62
C ARG A 64 -12.24 -16.09 -12.83
N LEU A 65 -12.22 -16.39 -11.53
CA LEU A 65 -11.11 -16.05 -10.64
C LEU A 65 -9.81 -16.69 -11.14
N GLN A 66 -8.75 -15.89 -11.17
CA GLN A 66 -7.39 -16.33 -11.48
C GLN A 66 -6.48 -16.07 -10.30
N LEU A 67 -5.58 -17.02 -10.04
CA LEU A 67 -4.49 -16.83 -9.08
C LEU A 67 -3.23 -16.45 -9.84
N GLY A 68 -2.61 -15.37 -9.41
CA GLY A 68 -1.34 -14.92 -9.95
C GLY A 68 -0.14 -15.31 -9.08
N HIS A 69 0.99 -14.67 -9.36
CA HIS A 69 2.20 -14.77 -8.56
C HIS A 69 1.96 -14.28 -7.12
N LEU A 70 2.58 -14.94 -6.15
CA LEU A 70 2.64 -14.50 -4.76
C LEU A 70 3.90 -13.65 -4.59
N PRO A 71 3.79 -12.34 -4.34
CA PRO A 71 4.98 -11.51 -4.21
C PRO A 71 5.83 -11.90 -3.01
N THR A 72 7.14 -11.87 -3.18
CA THR A 72 8.14 -12.04 -2.11
C THR A 72 8.41 -10.69 -1.41
N GLU A 73 9.02 -10.74 -0.23
CA GLU A 73 9.43 -9.51 0.47
C GLU A 73 10.45 -8.69 -0.32
N GLU A 74 11.36 -9.36 -1.05
CA GLU A 74 12.36 -8.71 -1.88
C GLU A 74 11.73 -7.95 -3.07
N GLU A 75 10.62 -8.46 -3.61
CA GLU A 75 9.88 -7.79 -4.69
C GLU A 75 9.17 -6.52 -4.20
N PHE A 76 8.87 -6.42 -2.91
CA PHE A 76 8.35 -5.18 -2.30
C PHE A 76 9.43 -4.15 -2.02
N GLY A 77 10.70 -4.51 -2.01
CA GLY A 77 11.84 -3.70 -1.59
C GLY A 77 12.32 -4.05 -0.19
N GLY A 78 13.18 -3.26 0.40
CA GLY A 78 13.68 -3.47 1.75
C GLY A 78 12.62 -3.19 2.83
N GLY A 79 12.83 -3.72 4.02
CA GLY A 79 12.04 -3.39 5.20
C GLY A 79 12.23 -1.92 5.62
N TRP A 80 11.31 -1.42 6.43
CA TRP A 80 11.45 -0.12 7.06
C TRP A 80 12.17 -0.26 8.40
N ASP A 81 13.32 0.37 8.50
CA ASP A 81 14.04 0.45 9.78
C ASP A 81 13.62 1.72 10.53
N TYR A 82 12.89 1.52 11.63
CA TYR A 82 12.56 2.59 12.57
C TYR A 82 13.76 2.86 13.48
N ASN A 83 14.72 3.58 13.03
CA ASN A 83 15.90 3.90 13.80
C ASN A 83 15.62 4.98 14.89
N TRP A 84 14.64 4.71 15.74
CA TRP A 84 14.18 5.60 16.79
C TRP A 84 15.29 5.95 17.81
N ASP A 85 16.17 5.02 18.11
CA ASP A 85 17.26 5.25 19.06
C ASP A 85 18.26 6.25 18.51
N GLU A 86 18.55 6.21 17.23
CA GLU A 86 19.45 7.16 16.59
C GLU A 86 18.79 8.53 16.41
N MET A 87 17.55 8.56 15.95
CA MET A 87 16.85 9.80 15.63
C MET A 87 16.31 10.55 16.84
N LEU A 88 15.69 9.84 17.79
CA LEU A 88 15.02 10.48 18.93
C LEU A 88 15.83 10.44 20.22
N ARG A 89 16.64 9.42 20.41
CA ARG A 89 17.43 9.25 21.64
C ARG A 89 18.87 9.69 21.48
N GLY A 90 19.29 10.10 20.27
CA GLY A 90 20.59 10.71 19.98
C GLY A 90 21.78 9.98 20.57
N GLY A 91 21.76 8.65 20.58
CA GLY A 91 22.84 7.86 21.14
C GLY A 91 23.15 8.21 22.60
N LYS A 92 22.19 8.14 23.52
CA LYS A 92 22.34 8.44 24.94
C LYS A 92 22.60 9.92 25.27
N GLY A 93 21.84 10.82 24.67
CA GLY A 93 21.89 12.26 24.95
C GLY A 93 23.00 13.01 24.20
N ARG A 94 23.61 12.42 23.21
CA ARG A 94 24.48 13.11 22.27
C ARG A 94 23.65 13.70 21.11
N GLN A 95 24.13 14.81 20.57
CA GLN A 95 23.54 15.39 19.36
C GLN A 95 23.55 14.32 18.25
N ALA A 96 22.40 14.15 17.57
CA ALA A 96 22.29 13.23 16.44
C ALA A 96 23.38 13.54 15.40
N GLN A 97 24.20 12.57 15.08
CA GLN A 97 25.19 12.67 14.03
C GLN A 97 24.71 11.90 12.82
N PHE A 98 24.73 12.54 11.67
CA PHE A 98 24.49 11.85 10.41
C PHE A 98 25.62 10.84 10.17
N THR A 99 25.35 9.58 10.38
CA THR A 99 26.26 8.52 9.94
C THR A 99 26.17 8.37 8.44
N LYS A 100 27.31 8.45 7.75
CA LYS A 100 27.36 8.07 6.34
C LYS A 100 27.06 6.58 6.24
N VAL A 101 25.91 6.24 5.70
CA VAL A 101 25.59 4.86 5.37
C VAL A 101 26.53 4.40 4.26
N LYS A 102 27.29 3.32 4.50
CA LYS A 102 28.14 2.71 3.48
C LYS A 102 27.24 1.91 2.54
N GLY A 103 27.11 2.36 1.30
CA GLY A 103 26.27 1.75 0.27
C GLY A 103 24.89 2.39 0.13
N SER A 104 24.13 1.96 -0.82
CA SER A 104 22.73 2.36 -0.96
C SER A 104 21.91 1.69 0.12
N PRO A 105 21.14 2.43 0.93
CA PRO A 105 20.29 1.82 1.92
C PRO A 105 19.21 0.98 1.23
N SER A 106 19.11 -0.28 1.58
CA SER A 106 18.08 -1.20 1.07
C SER A 106 16.81 -1.19 1.94
N TRP A 107 16.45 -0.03 2.44
CA TRP A 107 15.28 0.14 3.33
C TRP A 107 14.15 0.88 2.62
N GLY A 108 12.93 0.42 2.83
CA GLY A 108 11.74 0.97 2.23
C GLY A 108 11.35 0.30 0.90
N PRO A 109 10.30 0.77 0.26
CA PRO A 109 9.85 0.27 -1.03
C PRO A 109 10.85 0.65 -2.14
N ASN A 110 10.63 0.13 -3.34
CA ASN A 110 11.53 0.35 -4.49
C ASN A 110 11.45 1.79 -5.03
N TRP A 111 11.71 2.78 -4.17
CA TRP A 111 11.65 4.21 -4.54
C TRP A 111 12.85 4.67 -5.38
N ASP A 112 13.96 3.95 -5.28
CA ASP A 112 15.20 4.18 -6.02
C ASP A 112 15.14 3.73 -7.49
N GLU A 113 14.02 3.12 -7.89
CA GLU A 113 13.78 2.70 -9.28
C GLU A 113 12.99 3.74 -10.07
N ASP A 114 13.22 5.00 -9.76
CA ASP A 114 12.56 6.14 -10.35
C ASP A 114 13.19 6.50 -11.72
N GLU A 115 13.23 5.54 -12.61
CA GLU A 115 13.94 5.69 -13.87
C GLU A 115 13.15 6.48 -14.92
N GLY A 116 11.82 6.63 -14.70
CA GLY A 116 10.92 7.15 -15.72
C GLY A 116 10.94 6.29 -16.99
N GLY A 117 10.05 6.56 -17.92
CA GLY A 117 9.96 5.80 -19.16
C GLY A 117 10.22 6.65 -20.38
N GLY A 118 10.73 5.98 -21.41
CA GLY A 118 10.89 6.57 -22.74
C GLY A 118 12.28 7.13 -23.01
N GLN A 119 12.48 7.47 -24.28
CA GLN A 119 13.70 8.10 -24.78
C GLN A 119 13.35 9.48 -25.34
N TRP A 120 14.28 10.41 -25.23
CA TRP A 120 14.09 11.73 -25.83
C TRP A 120 13.74 11.60 -27.33
N PRO A 121 12.71 12.31 -27.86
CA PRO A 121 11.93 13.39 -27.22
C PRO A 121 10.67 12.90 -26.46
N ASN A 122 10.44 11.60 -26.36
CA ASN A 122 9.22 10.99 -25.75
C ASN A 122 9.43 10.60 -24.29
N ALA A 123 10.44 11.15 -23.62
CA ALA A 123 10.69 10.91 -22.22
C ALA A 123 9.61 11.60 -21.37
N TYR A 124 8.87 10.81 -20.59
CA TYR A 124 7.88 11.30 -19.63
C TYR A 124 7.77 10.35 -18.45
N PHE A 125 7.32 10.87 -17.33
CA PHE A 125 6.95 10.07 -16.17
C PHE A 125 5.81 10.76 -15.41
N PHE A 126 5.13 10.00 -14.59
CA PHE A 126 4.15 10.48 -13.64
C PHE A 126 4.17 9.62 -12.37
N TYR A 127 3.65 10.17 -11.29
CA TYR A 127 3.57 9.48 -10.02
C TYR A 127 2.19 8.84 -9.84
N LEU A 128 2.18 7.53 -9.56
CA LEU A 128 0.97 6.74 -9.37
C LEU A 128 0.84 6.30 -7.90
N PRO A 129 0.04 7.01 -7.10
CA PRO A 129 -0.31 6.54 -5.77
C PRO A 129 -1.15 5.27 -5.84
N ARG A 130 -0.80 4.25 -5.04
CA ARG A 130 -1.44 2.95 -5.05
C ARG A 130 -1.70 2.45 -3.63
N LEU A 131 -2.95 2.13 -3.34
CA LEU A 131 -3.39 1.44 -2.12
C LEU A 131 -4.31 0.28 -2.49
N CYS A 132 -4.94 -0.38 -1.50
CA CYS A 132 -6.03 -1.31 -1.77
C CYS A 132 -7.20 -0.56 -2.41
N ASN A 133 -7.68 -1.05 -3.55
CA ASN A 133 -8.77 -0.38 -4.28
C ASN A 133 -10.15 -0.64 -3.67
N HIS A 134 -10.25 -1.44 -2.60
CA HIS A 134 -11.52 -1.85 -1.99
C HIS A 134 -12.58 -2.23 -3.05
N CYS A 135 -12.15 -3.07 -3.99
CA CYS A 135 -12.83 -3.39 -5.26
C CYS A 135 -14.33 -3.63 -5.11
N THR A 136 -15.11 -3.24 -6.11
CA THR A 136 -16.54 -3.56 -6.19
C THR A 136 -16.78 -5.06 -6.20
N ARG A 137 -15.97 -5.81 -6.97
CA ARG A 137 -15.90 -7.27 -6.96
C ARG A 137 -14.49 -7.72 -6.52
N PRO A 138 -14.26 -7.94 -5.20
CA PRO A 138 -12.93 -8.23 -4.71
C PRO A 138 -12.54 -9.69 -4.94
N ALA A 139 -11.55 -9.92 -5.82
CA ALA A 139 -11.01 -11.25 -6.09
C ALA A 139 -10.40 -11.91 -4.83
N CYS A 140 -9.85 -11.10 -3.93
CA CYS A 140 -9.30 -11.58 -2.66
C CYS A 140 -10.37 -12.17 -1.73
N LEU A 141 -11.58 -11.62 -1.73
CA LEU A 141 -12.71 -12.14 -0.96
C LEU A 141 -13.15 -13.51 -1.51
N GLU A 142 -13.31 -13.62 -2.83
CA GLU A 142 -13.71 -14.86 -3.48
C GLU A 142 -12.63 -15.96 -3.34
N ALA A 143 -11.37 -15.57 -3.25
CA ALA A 143 -10.24 -16.50 -3.11
C ALA A 143 -10.02 -16.99 -1.68
N CYS A 144 -10.64 -16.38 -0.66
CA CYS A 144 -10.40 -16.74 0.73
C CYS A 144 -11.18 -18.00 1.10
N PRO A 145 -10.52 -19.14 1.41
CA PRO A 145 -11.22 -20.39 1.71
C PRO A 145 -11.97 -20.37 3.04
N HIS A 146 -11.59 -19.46 3.95
CA HIS A 146 -12.18 -19.35 5.29
C HIS A 146 -13.20 -18.21 5.42
N GLY A 147 -13.48 -17.47 4.34
CA GLY A 147 -14.39 -16.33 4.39
C GLY A 147 -13.91 -15.18 5.30
N ALA A 148 -12.59 -15.13 5.58
CA ALA A 148 -12.01 -14.12 6.45
C ALA A 148 -12.07 -12.70 5.85
N ILE A 149 -12.25 -12.56 4.54
CA ILE A 149 -12.35 -11.27 3.87
C ILE A 149 -13.82 -10.97 3.60
N PHE A 150 -14.25 -9.78 3.96
CA PHE A 150 -15.63 -9.31 3.77
C PHE A 150 -15.69 -7.89 3.24
N LYS A 151 -16.82 -7.51 2.70
CA LYS A 151 -17.09 -6.15 2.22
C LYS A 151 -18.13 -5.51 3.12
N ARG A 152 -17.78 -4.37 3.71
CA ARG A 152 -18.69 -3.60 4.57
C ARG A 152 -19.88 -3.07 3.77
N GLU A 153 -21.07 -3.14 4.34
CA GLU A 153 -22.30 -2.65 3.69
C GLU A 153 -22.41 -1.13 3.74
N GLU A 154 -21.86 -0.50 4.77
CA GLU A 154 -22.00 0.93 5.05
C GLU A 154 -21.21 1.79 4.05
N ASP A 155 -20.03 1.36 3.68
CA ASP A 155 -19.08 2.15 2.90
C ASP A 155 -18.37 1.38 1.78
N GLY A 156 -18.63 0.09 1.65
CA GLY A 156 -18.02 -0.75 0.63
C GLY A 156 -16.54 -1.05 0.84
N LEU A 157 -15.98 -0.78 2.01
CA LEU A 157 -14.61 -1.17 2.33
C LEU A 157 -14.47 -2.69 2.37
N VAL A 158 -13.38 -3.18 1.81
CA VAL A 158 -12.99 -4.59 1.90
C VAL A 158 -12.08 -4.72 3.11
N LEU A 159 -12.52 -5.48 4.10
CA LEU A 159 -11.80 -5.69 5.35
C LEU A 159 -11.56 -7.19 5.56
N ARG A 160 -10.86 -7.50 6.62
CA ARG A 160 -10.57 -8.88 7.03
C ARG A 160 -10.83 -9.06 8.51
N ASP A 161 -11.43 -10.19 8.82
CA ASP A 161 -11.46 -10.75 10.16
C ASP A 161 -10.14 -11.51 10.38
N GLU A 162 -9.35 -11.06 11.34
CA GLU A 162 -8.04 -11.62 11.62
C GLU A 162 -8.13 -12.97 12.33
N ASP A 163 -9.20 -13.20 13.10
CA ASP A 163 -9.43 -14.48 13.81
C ASP A 163 -9.80 -15.62 12.84
N LEU A 164 -10.38 -15.29 11.70
CA LEU A 164 -10.71 -16.24 10.63
C LEU A 164 -9.58 -16.45 9.62
N CYS A 165 -8.51 -15.66 9.70
CA CYS A 165 -7.40 -15.76 8.75
C CYS A 165 -6.41 -16.84 9.16
N HIS A 166 -6.25 -17.87 8.33
CA HIS A 166 -5.34 -19.00 8.56
C HIS A 166 -4.03 -18.92 7.74
N GLY A 167 -3.80 -17.80 7.04
CA GLY A 167 -2.51 -17.52 6.42
C GLY A 167 -2.23 -18.19 5.07
N GLU A 168 -3.22 -18.75 4.37
CA GLU A 168 -3.02 -19.45 3.08
C GLU A 168 -2.58 -18.54 1.93
N GLN A 169 -2.63 -17.22 2.10
CA GLN A 169 -2.18 -16.21 1.14
C GLN A 169 -2.86 -16.30 -0.25
N MET A 170 -3.96 -17.03 -0.38
CA MET A 170 -4.73 -17.10 -1.62
C MET A 170 -5.25 -15.73 -2.04
N CYS A 171 -5.61 -14.88 -1.07
CA CYS A 171 -6.01 -13.50 -1.28
C CYS A 171 -4.89 -12.64 -1.91
N ALA A 172 -3.64 -12.83 -1.47
CA ALA A 172 -2.49 -12.13 -2.04
C ALA A 172 -2.21 -12.57 -3.48
N ARG A 173 -2.33 -13.86 -3.77
CA ARG A 173 -2.23 -14.38 -5.14
C ARG A 173 -3.35 -13.87 -6.04
N ALA A 174 -4.59 -13.80 -5.52
CA ALA A 174 -5.76 -13.36 -6.27
C ALA A 174 -5.79 -11.85 -6.52
N CYS A 175 -5.12 -11.04 -5.69
CA CYS A 175 -5.09 -9.59 -5.86
C CYS A 175 -4.34 -9.19 -7.14
N PRO A 176 -4.99 -8.59 -8.15
CA PRO A 176 -4.28 -8.15 -9.36
C PRO A 176 -3.40 -6.94 -9.13
N TYR A 177 -3.64 -6.20 -8.05
CA TYR A 177 -2.87 -5.00 -7.67
C TYR A 177 -1.74 -5.29 -6.70
N LYS A 178 -1.62 -6.55 -6.22
CA LYS A 178 -0.59 -6.97 -5.27
C LYS A 178 -0.48 -6.07 -4.03
N LYS A 179 -1.63 -5.69 -3.45
CA LYS A 179 -1.74 -4.83 -2.27
C LYS A 179 -2.19 -5.59 -1.01
N ILE A 180 -1.88 -6.87 -0.95
CA ILE A 180 -2.05 -7.73 0.23
C ILE A 180 -0.68 -8.28 0.61
N TYR A 181 -0.35 -8.16 1.86
CA TYR A 181 0.93 -8.53 2.46
C TYR A 181 0.72 -9.65 3.47
N PHE A 182 1.76 -10.36 3.82
CA PHE A 182 1.71 -11.44 4.80
C PHE A 182 2.57 -11.12 6.02
N ASN A 183 1.95 -11.06 7.19
CA ASN A 183 2.66 -10.94 8.46
C ASN A 183 3.11 -12.33 8.92
N LYS A 184 4.39 -12.63 8.79
CA LYS A 184 4.97 -13.93 9.16
C LYS A 184 4.94 -14.18 10.66
N VAL A 185 5.00 -13.13 11.47
CA VAL A 185 4.99 -13.23 12.93
C VAL A 185 3.58 -13.61 13.42
N ARG A 186 2.56 -12.94 12.88
CA ARG A 186 1.16 -13.22 13.23
C ARG A 186 0.54 -14.36 12.43
N GLY A 187 1.14 -14.79 11.33
CA GLY A 187 0.61 -15.82 10.46
C GLY A 187 -0.63 -15.40 9.65
N ILE A 188 -0.86 -14.10 9.44
CA ILE A 188 -2.05 -13.55 8.77
C ILE A 188 -1.68 -12.66 7.58
N SER A 189 -2.60 -12.56 6.61
CA SER A 189 -2.48 -11.58 5.53
C SER A 189 -3.01 -10.23 5.97
N GLN A 190 -2.41 -9.12 5.53
CA GLN A 190 -2.80 -7.76 5.89
C GLN A 190 -2.85 -6.85 4.66
N HIS A 191 -3.72 -5.84 4.67
CA HIS A 191 -3.85 -4.84 3.60
C HIS A 191 -4.47 -3.55 4.14
N CYS A 192 -4.47 -2.50 3.31
CA CYS A 192 -5.10 -1.23 3.66
C CYS A 192 -6.55 -1.44 4.13
N ILE A 193 -6.88 -0.86 5.28
CA ILE A 193 -8.20 -0.91 5.90
C ILE A 193 -9.05 0.32 5.57
N GLY A 194 -8.63 1.16 4.61
CA GLY A 194 -9.32 2.40 4.27
C GLY A 194 -9.30 3.45 5.39
N CYS A 195 -8.48 3.26 6.41
CA CYS A 195 -8.49 4.08 7.63
C CYS A 195 -9.88 4.14 8.28
N PHE A 196 -10.67 3.08 8.24
CA PHE A 196 -12.06 3.11 8.74
C PHE A 196 -12.19 3.63 10.17
N PRO A 197 -11.28 3.36 11.14
CA PRO A 197 -11.40 3.91 12.48
C PRO A 197 -11.31 5.44 12.52
N ARG A 198 -10.63 6.04 11.54
CA ARG A 198 -10.59 7.51 11.39
C ARG A 198 -11.85 8.04 10.71
N LEU A 199 -12.31 7.36 9.67
CA LEU A 199 -13.54 7.73 8.95
C LEU A 199 -14.76 7.73 9.86
N GLU A 200 -14.90 6.74 10.73
CA GLU A 200 -15.98 6.65 11.74
C GLU A 200 -15.96 7.80 12.74
N GLN A 201 -14.81 8.43 12.95
CA GLN A 201 -14.64 9.62 13.77
C GLN A 201 -14.74 10.92 12.97
N GLY A 202 -15.13 10.88 11.70
CA GLY A 202 -15.18 12.06 10.83
C GLY A 202 -13.80 12.62 10.47
N VAL A 203 -12.74 11.83 10.63
CA VAL A 203 -11.36 12.22 10.32
C VAL A 203 -10.90 11.59 9.02
N ALA A 204 -10.38 12.39 8.11
CA ALA A 204 -9.87 11.91 6.83
C ALA A 204 -8.76 10.85 6.98
N PRO A 205 -8.65 9.89 6.05
CA PRO A 205 -7.55 8.93 6.01
C PRO A 205 -6.18 9.61 6.08
N ALA A 206 -5.20 8.92 6.67
CA ALA A 206 -3.86 9.50 6.87
C ALA A 206 -3.21 9.95 5.56
N CYS A 207 -3.32 9.15 4.50
CA CYS A 207 -2.80 9.47 3.18
C CYS A 207 -3.46 10.72 2.57
N VAL A 208 -4.74 10.96 2.82
CA VAL A 208 -5.47 12.15 2.38
C VAL A 208 -5.03 13.38 3.17
N ARG A 209 -5.07 13.26 4.51
CA ARG A 209 -4.80 14.39 5.41
C ARG A 209 -3.37 14.91 5.29
N GLN A 210 -2.41 14.02 5.08
CA GLN A 210 -0.98 14.37 5.05
C GLN A 210 -0.45 14.73 3.66
N CYS A 211 -1.30 14.69 2.63
CA CYS A 211 -0.86 15.06 1.28
C CYS A 211 -0.59 16.58 1.18
N PRO A 212 0.67 17.03 1.01
CA PRO A 212 1.00 18.45 0.98
C PRO A 212 0.44 19.13 -0.28
N GLY A 213 0.41 18.41 -1.41
CA GLY A 213 -0.11 18.89 -2.68
C GLY A 213 -1.63 18.80 -2.82
N ARG A 214 -2.32 18.24 -1.79
CA ARG A 214 -3.78 17.97 -1.87
C ARG A 214 -4.16 17.24 -3.15
N ALA A 215 -3.34 16.28 -3.53
CA ALA A 215 -3.58 15.43 -4.70
C ALA A 215 -4.47 14.23 -4.39
N VAL A 216 -4.75 13.95 -3.12
CA VAL A 216 -5.51 12.77 -2.67
C VAL A 216 -6.81 13.21 -2.02
N TRP A 217 -7.91 12.67 -2.50
CA TRP A 217 -9.27 12.94 -2.02
C TRP A 217 -9.95 11.64 -1.61
N VAL A 218 -10.96 11.75 -0.76
CA VAL A 218 -11.82 10.64 -0.35
C VAL A 218 -13.27 11.13 -0.32
N GLY A 219 -14.18 10.30 -0.78
CA GLY A 219 -15.61 10.57 -0.79
C GLY A 219 -16.40 9.34 -1.20
N PHE A 220 -17.69 9.46 -1.26
CA PHE A 220 -18.55 8.39 -1.78
C PHE A 220 -18.77 8.58 -3.28
N LEU A 221 -18.85 7.47 -4.02
CA LEU A 221 -19.07 7.51 -5.47
C LEU A 221 -20.45 8.06 -5.87
N ASP A 222 -21.41 8.00 -4.95
CA ASP A 222 -22.78 8.48 -5.16
C ASP A 222 -23.00 9.93 -4.66
N ASP A 223 -21.99 10.58 -4.10
CA ASP A 223 -22.05 12.00 -3.73
C ASP A 223 -21.98 12.85 -5.01
N GLN A 224 -22.98 13.74 -5.19
CA GLN A 224 -23.10 14.62 -6.36
C GLN A 224 -22.67 16.06 -6.08
N GLU A 225 -22.08 16.35 -4.92
CA GLU A 225 -21.61 17.68 -4.54
C GLU A 225 -20.12 17.91 -4.85
#